data_dec602a855bd0ce2c76d68e7098c8ebf
#
_entry.id   dec602a855bd0ce2c76d68e7098c8ebf
#
_cell.length_a   1.000
_cell.length_b   1.000
_cell.length_c   1.000
_cell.angle_alpha   90.00
_cell.angle_beta   90.00
_cell.angle_gamma   90.00
#
_symmetry.space_group_name_H-M   'P 1'
#
loop_
_entity.id
_entity.type
_entity.pdbx_description
1 polymer ?
#
loop_
_entity_poly.entity_id
_entity_poly.type
_entity_poly.pdbx_seq_one_letter_code
_entity_poly.pdbx_strand_id
1 'polypeptide(L)'
;MRQIRRDRKKVKRPFHVMIIPTLGCPSKCAYCWSSDAGSPIMSLDTVADIVSWLKDFRDDPVTFTFHGGEPLLAGADFYRHALPMLTDDLKHLEPNFALQTNLWKLTAELADVLAEYHIPIGSSLDGPEDLNDRQRSEGYYQKTMRGYELARQHGLDVQFICTFTSHSVQFKEEIFKFFMENHPTLKLHPALPSLKSDEPERWALAPEMYGELLVYLLDRYLENMEKIEVRNINDYARCVLTGRGTVCTFVDCMQNTFAVGPDGSIYPCYRFVGMPDYVMG
;
A
#
# COMPACT_ATOMS: atom_id res chain seq x y z
N MET A 1 26.91 -24.22 -41.33
CA MET A 1 26.52 -23.11 -40.46
C MET A 1 25.54 -23.61 -39.41
N ARG A 2 26.01 -23.87 -38.18
CA ARG A 2 25.13 -24.24 -37.04
C ARG A 2 24.43 -23.00 -36.52
N GLN A 3 23.13 -22.98 -36.64
CA GLN A 3 22.26 -21.93 -36.11
C GLN A 3 22.27 -22.01 -34.59
N ILE A 4 23.03 -21.14 -33.93
CA ILE A 4 23.00 -20.97 -32.48
C ILE A 4 21.63 -20.31 -32.17
N ARG A 5 20.64 -21.13 -31.82
CA ARG A 5 19.45 -20.68 -31.12
C ARG A 5 19.91 -20.14 -29.76
N ARG A 6 20.07 -18.82 -29.64
CA ARG A 6 20.14 -18.16 -28.35
C ARG A 6 18.77 -18.33 -27.70
N ASP A 7 18.70 -19.22 -26.73
CA ASP A 7 17.62 -19.22 -25.75
C ASP A 7 17.66 -17.87 -25.03
N ARG A 8 16.95 -16.89 -25.56
CA ARG A 8 16.62 -15.69 -24.80
C ARG A 8 15.70 -16.16 -23.68
N LYS A 9 16.24 -16.39 -22.46
CA LYS A 9 15.42 -16.47 -21.25
C LYS A 9 14.48 -15.27 -21.33
N LYS A 10 13.18 -15.52 -21.46
CA LYS A 10 12.16 -14.46 -21.42
C LYS A 10 12.38 -13.70 -20.11
N VAL A 11 12.71 -12.42 -20.20
CA VAL A 11 12.83 -11.56 -19.00
C VAL A 11 11.43 -11.50 -18.41
N LYS A 12 11.24 -12.08 -17.21
CA LYS A 12 10.00 -11.98 -16.46
C LYS A 12 9.73 -10.51 -16.14
N ARG A 13 8.52 -10.07 -16.34
CA ARG A 13 8.05 -8.70 -16.04
C ARG A 13 7.00 -8.78 -14.95
N PRO A 14 7.41 -8.74 -13.66
CA PRO A 14 6.46 -8.77 -12.56
C PRO A 14 5.40 -7.69 -12.72
N PHE A 15 4.15 -8.03 -12.41
CA PHE A 15 3.06 -7.08 -12.41
C PHE A 15 2.34 -7.04 -11.06
N HIS A 16 1.57 -6.01 -10.85
CA HIS A 16 0.94 -5.71 -9.58
C HIS A 16 -0.56 -5.53 -9.75
N VAL A 17 -1.33 -6.25 -8.96
CA VAL A 17 -2.80 -6.13 -8.90
C VAL A 17 -3.21 -5.68 -7.52
N MET A 18 -3.72 -4.47 -7.40
CA MET A 18 -4.36 -3.99 -6.17
C MET A 18 -5.80 -4.48 -6.14
N ILE A 19 -6.13 -5.34 -5.22
CA ILE A 19 -7.50 -5.79 -4.96
C ILE A 19 -8.10 -4.87 -3.91
N ILE A 20 -9.24 -4.25 -4.23
CA ILE A 20 -9.94 -3.30 -3.38
C ILE A 20 -11.21 -3.97 -2.85
N PRO A 21 -11.15 -4.68 -1.70
CA PRO A 21 -12.32 -5.36 -1.17
C PRO A 21 -13.47 -4.42 -0.85
N THR A 22 -13.17 -3.18 -0.50
CA THR A 22 -14.15 -2.09 -0.30
C THR A 22 -13.46 -0.73 -0.28
N LEU A 23 -14.20 0.33 -0.63
CA LEU A 23 -13.81 1.72 -0.39
C LEU A 23 -14.32 2.21 0.99
N GLY A 24 -15.14 1.42 1.68
CA GLY A 24 -15.58 1.71 3.05
C GLY A 24 -14.39 1.74 4.02
N CYS A 25 -14.42 2.68 4.96
CA CYS A 25 -13.39 2.80 6.00
C CYS A 25 -14.01 3.32 7.30
N PRO A 26 -13.66 2.76 8.47
CA PRO A 26 -14.14 3.27 9.76
C PRO A 26 -13.41 4.54 10.22
N SER A 27 -12.31 4.90 9.57
CA SER A 27 -11.54 6.12 9.83
C SER A 27 -11.99 7.27 8.93
N LYS A 28 -11.71 8.51 9.38
CA LYS A 28 -12.02 9.75 8.66
C LYS A 28 -10.79 10.63 8.56
N CYS A 29 -9.70 10.09 7.98
CA CYS A 29 -8.46 10.83 7.78
C CYS A 29 -8.71 12.08 6.95
N ALA A 30 -8.24 13.25 7.43
CA ALA A 30 -8.53 14.55 6.83
C ALA A 30 -8.01 14.72 5.40
N TYR A 31 -6.99 13.96 5.01
CA TYR A 31 -6.37 13.97 3.69
C TYR A 31 -6.76 12.76 2.81
N CYS A 32 -7.72 11.94 3.27
CA CYS A 32 -8.11 10.74 2.52
C CYS A 32 -9.04 11.08 1.36
N TRP A 33 -8.61 10.75 0.16
CA TRP A 33 -9.35 10.97 -1.07
C TRP A 33 -10.17 9.75 -1.52
N SER A 34 -10.03 8.60 -0.87
CA SER A 34 -10.56 7.32 -1.37
C SER A 34 -11.68 6.71 -0.52
N SER A 35 -11.99 7.26 0.67
CA SER A 35 -13.03 6.66 1.52
C SER A 35 -14.43 6.92 0.98
N ASP A 36 -15.20 5.85 0.85
CA ASP A 36 -16.64 5.87 0.54
C ASP A 36 -17.38 4.95 1.53
N ALA A 37 -18.09 5.53 2.47
CA ALA A 37 -18.80 4.80 3.53
C ALA A 37 -19.93 3.88 2.99
N GLY A 38 -20.42 4.15 1.78
CA GLY A 38 -21.45 3.34 1.11
C GLY A 38 -20.91 2.22 0.24
N SER A 39 -19.60 2.08 0.13
CA SER A 39 -18.98 1.09 -0.76
C SER A 39 -19.34 -0.35 -0.32
N PRO A 40 -19.75 -1.22 -1.26
CA PRO A 40 -19.98 -2.63 -0.97
C PRO A 40 -18.70 -3.36 -0.61
N ILE A 41 -18.86 -4.57 -0.08
CA ILE A 41 -17.78 -5.55 0.06
C ILE A 41 -17.70 -6.38 -1.23
N MET A 42 -16.50 -6.59 -1.76
CA MET A 42 -16.24 -7.47 -2.91
C MET A 42 -16.76 -8.89 -2.64
N SER A 43 -17.47 -9.47 -3.60
CA SER A 43 -17.94 -10.84 -3.50
C SER A 43 -16.83 -11.85 -3.86
N LEU A 44 -16.98 -13.09 -3.44
CA LEU A 44 -16.11 -14.18 -3.89
C LEU A 44 -16.28 -14.49 -5.38
N ASP A 45 -17.46 -14.23 -5.95
CA ASP A 45 -17.68 -14.33 -7.40
C ASP A 45 -16.78 -13.32 -8.15
N THR A 46 -16.67 -12.08 -7.64
CA THR A 46 -15.74 -11.10 -8.19
C THR A 46 -14.27 -11.57 -8.10
N VAL A 47 -13.90 -12.26 -7.00
CA VAL A 47 -12.56 -12.88 -6.91
C VAL A 47 -12.37 -13.97 -7.96
N ALA A 48 -13.41 -14.80 -8.22
CA ALA A 48 -13.39 -15.80 -9.28
C ALA A 48 -13.22 -15.18 -10.68
N ASP A 49 -13.87 -14.03 -10.92
CA ASP A 49 -13.71 -13.27 -12.17
C ASP A 49 -12.27 -12.73 -12.32
N ILE A 50 -11.67 -12.22 -11.25
CA ILE A 50 -10.24 -11.81 -11.23
C ILE A 50 -9.34 -13.00 -11.59
N VAL A 51 -9.56 -14.17 -11.00
CA VAL A 51 -8.82 -15.40 -11.30
C VAL A 51 -9.01 -15.77 -12.77
N SER A 52 -10.23 -15.75 -13.26
CA SER A 52 -10.54 -16.05 -14.67
C SER A 52 -9.84 -15.10 -15.63
N TRP A 53 -9.86 -13.81 -15.34
CA TRP A 53 -9.15 -12.79 -16.12
C TRP A 53 -7.64 -13.02 -16.17
N LEU A 54 -7.03 -13.44 -15.06
CA LEU A 54 -5.58 -13.62 -14.97
C LEU A 54 -5.07 -14.98 -15.44
N LYS A 55 -5.93 -15.98 -15.61
CA LYS A 55 -5.53 -17.33 -16.06
C LYS A 55 -4.76 -17.35 -17.38
N ASP A 56 -5.11 -16.44 -18.28
CA ASP A 56 -4.52 -16.34 -19.61
C ASP A 56 -3.31 -15.36 -19.67
N PHE A 57 -2.93 -14.77 -18.53
CA PHE A 57 -1.75 -13.93 -18.47
C PHE A 57 -0.48 -14.78 -18.64
N ARG A 58 0.57 -14.14 -19.19
CA ARG A 58 1.88 -14.77 -19.34
C ARG A 58 2.41 -15.19 -17.96
N ASP A 59 3.30 -16.19 -17.94
CA ASP A 59 3.98 -16.71 -16.72
C ASP A 59 4.92 -15.66 -16.10
N ASP A 60 4.39 -14.49 -15.77
CA ASP A 60 5.08 -13.40 -15.10
C ASP A 60 4.62 -13.34 -13.63
N PRO A 61 5.52 -13.15 -12.65
CA PRO A 61 5.13 -13.08 -11.24
C PRO A 61 4.13 -11.98 -10.95
N VAL A 62 3.13 -12.27 -10.12
CA VAL A 62 2.12 -11.29 -9.69
C VAL A 62 2.25 -10.98 -8.19
N THR A 63 2.10 -9.71 -7.84
CA THR A 63 1.89 -9.29 -6.46
C THR A 63 0.48 -8.77 -6.31
N PHE A 64 -0.31 -9.41 -5.46
CA PHE A 64 -1.61 -8.93 -5.04
C PHE A 64 -1.47 -8.07 -3.79
N THR A 65 -1.96 -6.83 -3.84
CA THR A 65 -2.04 -5.99 -2.64
C THR A 65 -3.49 -5.72 -2.30
N PHE A 66 -3.94 -6.22 -1.16
CA PHE A 66 -5.26 -5.82 -0.63
C PHE A 66 -5.16 -4.41 -0.05
N HIS A 67 -5.98 -3.52 -0.60
CA HIS A 67 -5.98 -2.10 -0.28
C HIS A 67 -7.42 -1.55 -0.30
N GLY A 68 -7.60 -0.26 -0.36
CA GLY A 68 -8.91 0.39 -0.49
C GLY A 68 -9.17 1.37 0.62
N GLY A 69 -10.41 1.41 1.12
CA GLY A 69 -10.74 2.14 2.35
C GLY A 69 -10.09 1.43 3.54
N GLU A 70 -10.74 0.37 4.02
CA GLU A 70 -10.16 -0.56 5.00
C GLU A 70 -10.43 -2.00 4.55
N PRO A 71 -9.45 -2.71 4.00
CA PRO A 71 -9.66 -4.02 3.42
C PRO A 71 -10.09 -5.09 4.44
N LEU A 72 -9.72 -4.95 5.72
CA LEU A 72 -10.14 -5.89 6.77
C LEU A 72 -11.64 -5.85 7.10
N LEU A 73 -12.39 -4.87 6.57
CA LEU A 73 -13.85 -4.88 6.65
C LEU A 73 -14.47 -6.08 5.90
N ALA A 74 -13.75 -6.68 4.96
CA ALA A 74 -14.19 -7.90 4.29
C ALA A 74 -14.29 -9.11 5.22
N GLY A 75 -13.58 -9.09 6.36
CA GLY A 75 -13.63 -10.13 7.38
C GLY A 75 -12.82 -11.39 7.07
N ALA A 76 -12.65 -12.25 8.08
CA ALA A 76 -11.81 -13.45 7.99
C ALA A 76 -12.31 -14.45 6.91
N ASP A 77 -13.62 -14.61 6.78
CA ASP A 77 -14.21 -15.53 5.81
C ASP A 77 -13.87 -15.16 4.36
N PHE A 78 -13.86 -13.87 4.04
CA PHE A 78 -13.43 -13.41 2.71
C PHE A 78 -11.99 -13.86 2.41
N TYR A 79 -11.05 -13.57 3.31
CA TYR A 79 -9.64 -13.93 3.09
C TYR A 79 -9.41 -15.44 3.08
N ARG A 80 -10.11 -16.20 3.94
CA ARG A 80 -10.02 -17.66 4.00
C ARG A 80 -10.39 -18.32 2.66
N HIS A 81 -11.27 -17.71 1.89
CA HIS A 81 -11.68 -18.23 0.59
C HIS A 81 -10.93 -17.57 -0.58
N ALA A 82 -10.69 -16.27 -0.53
CA ALA A 82 -10.04 -15.54 -1.63
C ALA A 82 -8.56 -15.93 -1.80
N LEU A 83 -7.82 -16.12 -0.70
CA LEU A 83 -6.38 -16.42 -0.78
C LEU A 83 -6.10 -17.77 -1.46
N PRO A 84 -6.78 -18.89 -1.12
CA PRO A 84 -6.63 -20.14 -1.87
C PRO A 84 -6.96 -19.98 -3.36
N MET A 85 -8.05 -19.29 -3.72
CA MET A 85 -8.43 -19.08 -5.13
C MET A 85 -7.30 -18.36 -5.90
N LEU A 86 -6.72 -17.31 -5.32
CA LEU A 86 -5.62 -16.56 -5.93
C LEU A 86 -4.31 -17.33 -5.95
N THR A 87 -4.09 -18.25 -5.02
CA THR A 87 -2.85 -19.04 -4.92
C THR A 87 -2.89 -20.26 -5.82
N ASP A 88 -3.94 -21.09 -5.69
CA ASP A 88 -3.97 -22.40 -6.32
C ASP A 88 -4.28 -22.32 -7.81
N ASP A 89 -5.25 -21.48 -8.16
CA ASP A 89 -5.67 -21.30 -9.56
C ASP A 89 -4.66 -20.48 -10.39
N LEU A 90 -3.84 -19.63 -9.75
CA LEU A 90 -2.86 -18.76 -10.40
C LEU A 90 -1.41 -19.11 -10.07
N LYS A 91 -1.13 -20.34 -9.61
CA LYS A 91 0.23 -20.78 -9.23
C LYS A 91 1.29 -20.57 -10.32
N HIS A 92 0.91 -20.55 -11.59
CA HIS A 92 1.81 -20.27 -12.71
C HIS A 92 2.33 -18.83 -12.72
N LEU A 93 1.64 -17.91 -12.05
CA LEU A 93 2.01 -16.50 -11.87
C LEU A 93 2.85 -16.27 -10.60
N GLU A 94 3.24 -17.32 -9.87
CA GLU A 94 4.02 -17.20 -8.63
C GLU A 94 3.45 -16.12 -7.69
N PRO A 95 2.17 -16.21 -7.25
CA PRO A 95 1.49 -15.13 -6.55
C PRO A 95 2.16 -14.78 -5.21
N ASN A 96 2.34 -13.50 -4.97
CA ASN A 96 2.76 -12.94 -3.70
C ASN A 96 1.67 -12.00 -3.19
N PHE A 97 1.59 -11.82 -1.88
CA PHE A 97 0.55 -11.01 -1.25
C PHE A 97 1.15 -9.88 -0.43
N ALA A 98 0.40 -8.80 -0.28
CA ALA A 98 0.62 -7.71 0.65
C ALA A 98 -0.72 -7.13 1.10
N LEU A 99 -0.72 -6.46 2.25
CA LEU A 99 -1.93 -5.85 2.80
C LEU A 99 -1.60 -4.43 3.30
N GLN A 100 -2.44 -3.46 2.97
CA GLN A 100 -2.38 -2.11 3.53
C GLN A 100 -3.65 -1.83 4.34
N THR A 101 -3.52 -1.67 5.65
CA THR A 101 -4.64 -1.57 6.59
C THR A 101 -4.34 -0.62 7.75
N ASN A 102 -5.39 -0.07 8.37
CA ASN A 102 -5.28 0.66 9.63
C ASN A 102 -5.28 -0.27 10.87
N LEU A 103 -5.42 -1.58 10.69
CA LEU A 103 -5.44 -2.63 11.72
C LEU A 103 -6.66 -2.62 12.67
N TRP A 104 -7.62 -1.69 12.54
CA TRP A 104 -8.71 -1.57 13.50
C TRP A 104 -9.68 -2.75 13.51
N LYS A 105 -9.72 -3.49 12.41
CA LYS A 105 -10.58 -4.66 12.21
C LYS A 105 -9.83 -5.99 12.24
N LEU A 106 -8.55 -5.95 12.63
CA LEU A 106 -7.81 -7.19 12.83
C LEU A 106 -8.38 -7.95 14.02
N THR A 107 -8.70 -9.22 13.81
CA THR A 107 -9.10 -10.19 14.83
C THR A 107 -8.06 -11.30 14.89
N ALA A 108 -8.02 -12.08 15.98
CA ALA A 108 -7.13 -13.24 16.09
C ALA A 108 -7.32 -14.22 14.93
N GLU A 109 -8.58 -14.53 14.60
CA GLU A 109 -8.93 -15.41 13.47
C GLU A 109 -8.38 -14.88 12.13
N LEU A 110 -8.52 -13.57 11.87
CA LEU A 110 -8.00 -12.96 10.64
C LEU A 110 -6.47 -12.92 10.65
N ALA A 111 -5.85 -12.66 11.80
CA ALA A 111 -4.41 -12.69 11.95
C ALA A 111 -3.83 -14.09 11.64
N ASP A 112 -4.48 -15.16 12.10
CA ASP A 112 -4.08 -16.54 11.79
C ASP A 112 -4.14 -16.81 10.28
N VAL A 113 -5.21 -16.39 9.60
CA VAL A 113 -5.33 -16.53 8.12
C VAL A 113 -4.23 -15.77 7.41
N LEU A 114 -3.94 -14.52 7.80
CA LEU A 114 -2.89 -13.72 7.17
C LEU A 114 -1.48 -14.29 7.43
N ALA A 115 -1.25 -14.87 8.62
CA ALA A 115 0.01 -15.49 8.99
C ALA A 115 0.28 -16.78 8.20
N GLU A 116 -0.74 -17.59 7.93
CA GLU A 116 -0.65 -18.80 7.10
C GLU A 116 -0.08 -18.49 5.69
N TYR A 117 -0.49 -17.36 5.11
CA TYR A 117 -0.01 -16.91 3.81
C TYR A 117 1.20 -15.97 3.87
N HIS A 118 1.80 -15.78 5.05
CA HIS A 118 2.97 -14.92 5.26
C HIS A 118 2.80 -13.51 4.68
N ILE A 119 1.63 -12.92 4.85
CA ILE A 119 1.28 -11.62 4.24
C ILE A 119 1.95 -10.48 5.01
N PRO A 120 2.92 -9.75 4.41
CA PRO A 120 3.46 -8.54 5.01
C PRO A 120 2.39 -7.45 5.07
N ILE A 121 2.36 -6.74 6.19
CA ILE A 121 1.36 -5.71 6.44
C ILE A 121 2.00 -4.32 6.43
N GLY A 122 1.51 -3.46 5.54
CA GLY A 122 1.66 -2.02 5.66
C GLY A 122 0.55 -1.47 6.55
N SER A 123 0.90 -0.65 7.52
CA SER A 123 -0.08 0.09 8.30
C SER A 123 0.22 1.58 8.26
N SER A 124 -0.58 2.36 8.95
CA SER A 124 -0.56 3.81 8.80
C SER A 124 -0.40 4.48 10.16
N LEU A 125 0.68 5.25 10.32
CA LEU A 125 0.99 6.00 11.52
C LEU A 125 1.76 7.27 11.15
N ASP A 126 1.29 8.44 11.58
CA ASP A 126 1.83 9.72 11.12
C ASP A 126 2.71 10.44 12.17
N GLY A 127 3.11 9.73 13.23
CA GLY A 127 3.93 10.26 14.31
C GLY A 127 3.30 10.04 15.70
N PRO A 128 3.66 10.86 16.69
CA PRO A 128 3.09 10.82 18.03
C PRO A 128 1.56 10.93 18.02
N GLU A 129 0.90 10.43 19.06
CA GLU A 129 -0.55 10.27 19.14
C GLU A 129 -1.33 11.56 18.81
N ASP A 130 -0.93 12.68 19.35
CA ASP A 130 -1.60 13.97 19.16
C ASP A 130 -1.47 14.49 17.70
N LEU A 131 -0.30 14.35 17.09
CA LEU A 131 -0.09 14.68 15.68
C LEU A 131 -0.82 13.71 14.76
N ASN A 132 -0.75 12.43 15.06
CA ASN A 132 -1.43 11.39 14.31
C ASN A 132 -2.95 11.60 14.30
N ASP A 133 -3.55 11.77 15.48
CA ASP A 133 -5.00 11.86 15.63
C ASP A 133 -5.57 13.16 15.08
N ARG A 134 -4.79 14.24 15.06
CA ARG A 134 -5.18 15.53 14.45
C ARG A 134 -5.47 15.41 12.96
N GLN A 135 -4.74 14.59 12.23
CA GLN A 135 -4.89 14.47 10.77
C GLN A 135 -5.59 13.17 10.35
N ARG A 136 -5.66 12.16 11.21
CA ARG A 136 -6.36 10.92 10.87
C ARG A 136 -7.77 10.86 11.46
N SER A 137 -7.92 10.81 12.74
CA SER A 137 -9.17 10.98 13.52
C SER A 137 -8.87 10.69 14.97
N GLU A 138 -9.70 11.18 15.87
CA GLU A 138 -9.60 10.93 17.31
C GLU A 138 -9.57 9.43 17.64
N GLY A 139 -8.60 9.05 18.46
CA GLY A 139 -8.37 7.67 18.88
C GLY A 139 -7.83 6.74 17.80
N TYR A 140 -7.36 7.30 16.66
CA TYR A 140 -6.74 6.49 15.59
C TYR A 140 -5.50 5.77 16.10
N TYR A 141 -4.60 6.50 16.75
CA TYR A 141 -3.35 5.97 17.27
C TYR A 141 -3.58 4.75 18.15
N GLN A 142 -4.41 4.89 19.18
CA GLN A 142 -4.69 3.82 20.13
C GLN A 142 -5.34 2.58 19.50
N LYS A 143 -6.24 2.78 18.54
CA LYS A 143 -6.87 1.67 17.81
C LYS A 143 -5.87 0.93 16.94
N THR A 144 -5.01 1.66 16.24
CA THR A 144 -3.97 1.10 15.38
C THR A 144 -2.92 0.34 16.22
N MET A 145 -2.48 0.89 17.36
CA MET A 145 -1.51 0.24 18.22
C MET A 145 -2.05 -1.04 18.86
N ARG A 146 -3.34 -1.11 19.21
CA ARG A 146 -3.96 -2.37 19.63
C ARG A 146 -3.93 -3.44 18.55
N GLY A 147 -4.25 -3.05 17.30
CA GLY A 147 -4.17 -3.97 16.17
C GLY A 147 -2.73 -4.39 15.85
N TYR A 148 -1.77 -3.48 15.99
CA TYR A 148 -0.35 -3.75 15.84
C TYR A 148 0.16 -4.78 16.87
N GLU A 149 -0.22 -4.63 18.13
CA GLU A 149 0.16 -5.60 19.17
C GLU A 149 -0.45 -6.98 18.91
N LEU A 150 -1.71 -7.04 18.50
CA LEU A 150 -2.35 -8.30 18.08
C LEU A 150 -1.62 -8.94 16.90
N ALA A 151 -1.26 -8.15 15.87
CA ALA A 151 -0.51 -8.65 14.72
C ALA A 151 0.84 -9.26 15.15
N ARG A 152 1.57 -8.59 16.03
CA ARG A 152 2.84 -9.10 16.58
C ARG A 152 2.69 -10.41 17.35
N GLN A 153 1.62 -10.54 18.15
CA GLN A 153 1.32 -11.77 18.90
C GLN A 153 1.10 -12.97 17.97
N HIS A 154 0.61 -12.73 16.74
CA HIS A 154 0.42 -13.74 15.70
C HIS A 154 1.61 -13.85 14.72
N GLY A 155 2.75 -13.19 15.01
CA GLY A 155 3.97 -13.29 14.19
C GLY A 155 3.90 -12.55 12.85
N LEU A 156 2.95 -11.63 12.67
CA LEU A 156 2.84 -10.82 11.45
C LEU A 156 3.85 -9.67 11.45
N ASP A 157 4.52 -9.48 10.31
CA ASP A 157 5.41 -8.33 10.09
C ASP A 157 4.58 -7.10 9.69
N VAL A 158 4.62 -6.07 10.53
CA VAL A 158 3.89 -4.81 10.30
C VAL A 158 4.86 -3.66 10.21
N GLN A 159 4.75 -2.90 9.12
CA GLN A 159 5.54 -1.69 8.89
C GLN A 159 4.64 -0.49 8.67
N PHE A 160 5.05 0.66 9.22
CA PHE A 160 4.24 1.87 9.14
C PHE A 160 4.63 2.75 7.96
N ILE A 161 3.60 3.34 7.36
CA ILE A 161 3.71 4.43 6.37
C ILE A 161 3.23 5.70 7.06
N CYS A 162 4.07 6.72 7.05
CA CYS A 162 3.77 8.06 7.54
C CYS A 162 3.34 8.95 6.37
N THR A 163 2.17 9.57 6.45
CA THR A 163 1.72 10.55 5.47
C THR A 163 2.01 11.95 5.99
N PHE A 164 2.89 12.66 5.29
CA PHE A 164 3.15 14.07 5.56
C PHE A 164 2.15 14.93 4.80
N THR A 165 1.54 15.85 5.52
CA THR A 165 0.61 16.85 5.01
C THR A 165 1.25 18.25 5.07
N SER A 166 0.61 19.24 4.45
CA SER A 166 0.99 20.66 4.60
C SER A 166 1.03 21.11 6.05
N HIS A 167 0.25 20.45 6.92
CA HIS A 167 0.22 20.74 8.36
C HIS A 167 1.34 20.01 9.13
N SER A 168 1.54 18.71 8.87
CA SER A 168 2.49 17.92 9.68
C SER A 168 3.96 18.10 9.27
N VAL A 169 4.25 18.63 8.10
CA VAL A 169 5.64 18.83 7.63
C VAL A 169 6.47 19.76 8.52
N GLN A 170 5.84 20.68 9.23
CA GLN A 170 6.53 21.55 10.22
C GLN A 170 7.00 20.78 11.46
N PHE A 171 6.42 19.60 11.75
CA PHE A 171 6.79 18.73 12.86
C PHE A 171 7.72 17.57 12.43
N LYS A 172 8.40 17.72 11.30
CA LYS A 172 9.24 16.66 10.70
C LYS A 172 10.31 16.12 11.64
N GLU A 173 10.88 16.95 12.50
CA GLU A 173 11.89 16.53 13.48
C GLU A 173 11.28 15.65 14.57
N GLU A 174 10.13 16.03 15.11
CA GLU A 174 9.40 15.28 16.13
C GLU A 174 8.93 13.94 15.58
N ILE A 175 8.41 13.92 14.35
CA ILE A 175 7.99 12.69 13.65
C ILE A 175 9.19 11.78 13.40
N PHE A 176 10.32 12.31 12.91
CA PHE A 176 11.53 11.54 12.69
C PHE A 176 12.04 10.89 13.98
N LYS A 177 12.12 11.67 15.07
CA LYS A 177 12.51 11.17 16.39
C LYS A 177 11.57 10.08 16.91
N PHE A 178 10.27 10.28 16.76
CA PHE A 178 9.26 9.29 17.15
C PHE A 178 9.49 7.94 16.46
N PHE A 179 9.71 7.94 15.13
CA PHE A 179 9.98 6.70 14.39
C PHE A 179 11.30 6.08 14.81
N MET A 180 12.35 6.86 14.95
CA MET A 180 13.67 6.37 15.36
C MET A 180 13.65 5.67 16.73
N GLU A 181 12.83 6.15 17.67
CA GLU A 181 12.75 5.63 19.02
C GLU A 181 11.78 4.45 19.18
N ASN A 182 10.69 4.41 18.39
CA ASN A 182 9.58 3.48 18.58
C ASN A 182 9.41 2.48 17.43
N HIS A 183 9.72 2.88 16.21
CA HIS A 183 9.49 2.09 14.99
C HIS A 183 10.62 2.37 13.99
N PRO A 184 11.80 1.73 14.11
CA PRO A 184 13.04 2.14 13.44
C PRO A 184 13.03 1.94 11.90
N THR A 185 11.86 2.03 11.29
CA THR A 185 11.67 2.07 9.84
C THR A 185 10.67 3.16 9.49
N LEU A 186 11.10 4.16 8.73
CA LEU A 186 10.25 5.24 8.24
C LEU A 186 10.07 5.10 6.73
N LYS A 187 8.83 4.85 6.31
CA LYS A 187 8.40 5.04 4.93
C LYS A 187 7.42 6.21 4.89
N LEU A 188 7.65 7.17 4.02
CA LEU A 188 6.81 8.35 3.96
C LEU A 188 6.09 8.50 2.61
N HIS A 189 4.89 9.06 2.67
CA HIS A 189 4.15 9.52 1.50
C HIS A 189 3.77 11.00 1.68
N PRO A 190 3.80 11.83 0.63
CA PRO A 190 3.16 13.12 0.68
C PRO A 190 1.63 12.94 0.61
N ALA A 191 0.88 13.72 1.35
CA ALA A 191 -0.56 13.85 1.12
C ALA A 191 -0.78 14.46 -0.28
N LEU A 192 -1.40 13.69 -1.16
CA LEU A 192 -1.67 14.09 -2.54
C LEU A 192 -3.07 14.69 -2.65
N PRO A 193 -3.29 15.68 -3.52
CA PRO A 193 -4.63 16.19 -3.79
C PRO A 193 -5.51 15.10 -4.41
N SER A 194 -6.81 15.18 -4.20
CA SER A 194 -7.78 14.33 -4.89
C SER A 194 -7.74 14.56 -6.40
N LEU A 195 -8.03 13.52 -7.16
CA LEU A 195 -8.27 13.64 -8.61
C LEU A 195 -9.74 13.93 -8.93
N LYS A 196 -10.60 13.97 -7.90
CA LYS A 196 -12.06 14.18 -8.04
C LYS A 196 -12.47 15.64 -7.89
N SER A 197 -11.54 16.53 -7.55
CA SER A 197 -11.81 17.95 -7.31
C SER A 197 -10.67 18.80 -7.85
N ASP A 198 -11.03 19.89 -8.50
CA ASP A 198 -10.08 20.92 -8.97
C ASP A 198 -9.72 21.93 -7.85
N GLU A 199 -10.38 21.85 -6.70
CA GLU A 199 -10.13 22.72 -5.58
C GLU A 199 -8.84 22.33 -4.83
N PRO A 200 -8.01 23.31 -4.43
CA PRO A 200 -6.81 23.06 -3.65
C PRO A 200 -7.17 22.39 -2.31
N GLU A 201 -6.70 21.20 -2.08
CA GLU A 201 -6.94 20.51 -0.82
C GLU A 201 -6.00 21.03 0.27
N ARG A 202 -6.60 21.48 1.36
CA ARG A 202 -5.93 22.07 2.54
C ARG A 202 -4.78 21.18 3.08
N TRP A 203 -4.92 19.87 2.95
CA TRP A 203 -3.97 18.91 3.51
C TRP A 203 -2.89 18.46 2.51
N ALA A 204 -3.04 18.77 1.23
CA ALA A 204 -2.07 18.39 0.22
C ALA A 204 -0.69 19.01 0.51
N LEU A 205 0.35 18.23 0.39
CA LEU A 205 1.73 18.68 0.55
C LEU A 205 2.26 19.17 -0.79
N ALA A 206 2.66 20.45 -0.85
CA ALA A 206 3.22 21.02 -2.06
C ALA A 206 4.53 20.29 -2.47
N PRO A 207 4.81 20.13 -3.77
CA PRO A 207 6.00 19.44 -4.26
C PRO A 207 7.31 20.01 -3.71
N GLU A 208 7.40 21.34 -3.59
CA GLU A 208 8.57 22.05 -3.06
C GLU A 208 8.81 21.67 -1.60
N MET A 209 7.77 21.69 -0.78
CA MET A 209 7.84 21.29 0.64
C MET A 209 8.20 19.81 0.79
N TYR A 210 7.73 18.96 -0.13
CA TYR A 210 8.13 17.55 -0.14
C TYR A 210 9.61 17.38 -0.49
N GLY A 211 10.12 18.15 -1.45
CA GLY A 211 11.55 18.18 -1.78
C GLY A 211 12.42 18.60 -0.59
N GLU A 212 12.05 19.68 0.10
CA GLU A 212 12.72 20.14 1.32
C GLU A 212 12.67 19.10 2.45
N LEU A 213 11.54 18.41 2.61
CA LEU A 213 11.40 17.33 3.58
C LEU A 213 12.36 16.17 3.27
N LEU A 214 12.48 15.78 1.99
CA LEU A 214 13.40 14.72 1.59
C LEU A 214 14.86 15.06 1.85
N VAL A 215 15.27 16.29 1.59
CA VAL A 215 16.62 16.79 1.90
C VAL A 215 16.87 16.74 3.41
N TYR A 216 15.95 17.26 4.21
CA TYR A 216 16.03 17.20 5.67
C TYR A 216 16.17 15.76 6.18
N LEU A 217 15.33 14.84 5.66
CA LEU A 217 15.35 13.44 6.07
C LEU A 217 16.62 12.72 5.63
N LEU A 218 17.21 13.08 4.49
CA LEU A 218 18.50 12.55 4.05
C LEU A 218 19.59 12.91 5.06
N ASP A 219 19.69 14.19 5.47
CA ASP A 219 20.68 14.64 6.44
C ASP A 219 20.53 13.90 7.78
N ARG A 220 19.29 13.83 8.29
CA ARG A 220 19.00 13.13 9.56
C ARG A 220 19.26 11.62 9.47
N TYR A 221 18.97 11.01 8.32
CA TYR A 221 19.22 9.59 8.09
C TYR A 221 20.71 9.29 8.07
N LEU A 222 21.52 10.09 7.36
CA LEU A 222 22.98 9.91 7.32
C LEU A 222 23.62 10.00 8.70
N GLU A 223 23.09 10.85 9.59
CA GLU A 223 23.56 10.97 10.97
C GLU A 223 23.12 9.80 11.88
N ASN A 224 22.11 9.03 11.48
CA ASN A 224 21.46 8.03 12.33
C ASN A 224 21.24 6.67 11.64
N MET A 225 22.04 6.32 10.62
CA MET A 225 21.87 5.11 9.81
C MET A 225 21.83 3.80 10.59
N GLU A 226 22.45 3.75 11.77
CA GLU A 226 22.45 2.57 12.63
C GLU A 226 21.17 2.45 13.50
N LYS A 227 20.36 3.51 13.58
CA LYS A 227 19.20 3.60 14.46
C LYS A 227 17.86 3.54 13.74
N ILE A 228 17.83 3.94 12.48
CA ILE A 228 16.60 4.03 11.69
C ILE A 228 16.88 3.73 10.22
N GLU A 229 15.94 3.09 9.53
CA GLU A 229 15.91 2.98 8.08
C GLU A 229 14.90 3.98 7.51
N VAL A 230 15.32 4.86 6.59
CA VAL A 230 14.42 5.72 5.81
C VAL A 230 14.27 5.14 4.41
N ARG A 231 13.21 4.36 4.20
CA ARG A 231 13.03 3.56 2.98
C ARG A 231 13.02 4.39 1.70
N ASN A 232 12.39 5.56 1.72
CA ASN A 232 12.36 6.43 0.53
C ASN A 232 13.77 6.84 0.09
N ILE A 233 14.65 7.15 1.04
CA ILE A 233 16.05 7.50 0.74
C ILE A 233 16.77 6.29 0.13
N ASN A 234 16.62 5.10 0.71
CA ASN A 234 17.21 3.88 0.18
C ASN A 234 16.69 3.55 -1.22
N ASP A 235 15.40 3.71 -1.47
CA ASP A 235 14.79 3.48 -2.79
C ASP A 235 15.33 4.48 -3.82
N TYR A 236 15.44 5.77 -3.47
CA TYR A 236 15.97 6.80 -4.35
C TYR A 236 17.47 6.59 -4.63
N ALA A 237 18.25 6.26 -3.61
CA ALA A 237 19.67 5.92 -3.79
C ALA A 237 19.83 4.73 -4.75
N ARG A 238 18.98 3.70 -4.62
CA ARG A 238 18.97 2.55 -5.54
C ARG A 238 18.62 2.97 -6.97
N CYS A 239 17.63 3.85 -7.16
CA CYS A 239 17.28 4.37 -8.49
C CYS A 239 18.47 5.10 -9.14
N VAL A 240 19.17 5.93 -8.37
CA VAL A 240 20.36 6.66 -8.85
C VAL A 240 21.49 5.70 -9.19
N LEU A 241 21.83 4.78 -8.29
CA LEU A 241 22.93 3.83 -8.47
C LEU A 241 22.72 2.86 -9.62
N THR A 242 21.48 2.45 -9.85
CA THR A 242 21.16 1.47 -10.91
C THR A 242 20.77 2.11 -12.25
N GLY A 243 20.51 3.42 -12.26
CA GLY A 243 19.97 4.13 -13.43
C GLY A 243 18.58 3.64 -13.82
N ARG A 244 17.82 3.03 -12.89
CA ARG A 244 16.49 2.47 -13.12
C ARG A 244 15.54 2.89 -12.01
N GLY A 245 14.34 3.35 -12.39
CA GLY A 245 13.27 3.57 -11.43
C GLY A 245 12.83 2.23 -10.79
N THR A 246 12.65 2.23 -9.47
CA THR A 246 12.15 1.08 -8.69
C THR A 246 10.89 1.43 -7.91
N VAL A 247 10.52 2.70 -7.84
CA VAL A 247 9.29 3.18 -7.19
C VAL A 247 8.34 3.75 -8.22
N CYS A 248 7.03 3.65 -7.97
CA CYS A 248 6.00 3.97 -8.97
C CYS A 248 6.07 5.41 -9.50
N THR A 249 6.61 6.36 -8.73
CA THR A 249 6.83 7.75 -9.17
C THR A 249 7.94 7.93 -10.21
N PHE A 250 8.78 6.93 -10.43
CA PHE A 250 9.94 6.98 -11.34
C PHE A 250 9.91 5.89 -12.42
N VAL A 251 8.79 5.19 -12.58
CA VAL A 251 8.62 4.15 -13.60
C VAL A 251 7.35 4.41 -14.41
N ASP A 252 7.33 3.93 -15.64
CA ASP A 252 6.09 3.76 -16.38
C ASP A 252 5.36 2.52 -15.83
N CYS A 253 4.48 2.74 -14.85
CA CYS A 253 3.73 1.68 -14.18
C CYS A 253 2.46 1.26 -14.94
N MET A 254 2.01 2.03 -15.94
CA MET A 254 0.74 1.81 -16.65
C MET A 254 0.62 0.45 -17.34
N GLN A 255 1.74 -0.21 -17.63
CA GLN A 255 1.74 -1.52 -18.30
C GLN A 255 1.80 -2.71 -17.33
N ASN A 256 2.08 -2.45 -16.06
CA ASN A 256 2.38 -3.50 -15.07
C ASN A 256 1.60 -3.34 -13.76
N THR A 257 0.66 -2.41 -13.68
CA THR A 257 -0.14 -2.18 -12.46
C THR A 257 -1.60 -2.06 -12.82
N PHE A 258 -2.44 -2.74 -12.04
CA PHE A 258 -3.90 -2.70 -12.15
C PHE A 258 -4.51 -2.53 -10.76
N ALA A 259 -5.69 -1.93 -10.68
CA ALA A 259 -6.50 -1.93 -9.48
C ALA A 259 -7.88 -2.47 -9.84
N VAL A 260 -8.41 -3.38 -9.03
CA VAL A 260 -9.74 -3.97 -9.23
C VAL A 260 -10.64 -3.48 -8.10
N GLY A 261 -11.71 -2.80 -8.46
CA GLY A 261 -12.71 -2.26 -7.56
C GLY A 261 -13.59 -3.34 -6.91
N PRO A 262 -14.40 -2.97 -5.89
CA PRO A 262 -15.30 -3.93 -5.21
C PRO A 262 -16.33 -4.56 -6.14
N ASP A 263 -16.64 -3.90 -7.24
CA ASP A 263 -17.60 -4.31 -8.30
C ASP A 263 -16.94 -5.08 -9.45
N GLY A 264 -15.62 -5.34 -9.37
CA GLY A 264 -14.87 -6.01 -10.41
C GLY A 264 -14.32 -5.08 -11.50
N SER A 265 -14.67 -3.79 -11.51
CA SER A 265 -14.15 -2.84 -12.47
C SER A 265 -12.64 -2.71 -12.37
N ILE A 266 -11.94 -2.73 -13.51
CA ILE A 266 -10.48 -2.65 -13.59
C ILE A 266 -10.05 -1.20 -13.91
N TYR A 267 -9.05 -0.71 -13.18
CA TYR A 267 -8.50 0.64 -13.29
C TYR A 267 -6.98 0.60 -13.47
N PRO A 268 -6.36 1.63 -14.07
CA PRO A 268 -4.91 1.69 -14.24
C PRO A 268 -4.14 1.88 -12.93
N CYS A 269 -4.79 2.41 -11.90
CA CYS A 269 -4.19 2.68 -10.60
C CYS A 269 -5.28 2.82 -9.54
N TYR A 270 -4.93 2.54 -8.28
CA TYR A 270 -5.80 2.72 -7.12
C TYR A 270 -6.40 4.14 -7.03
N ARG A 271 -5.66 5.17 -7.44
CA ARG A 271 -6.14 6.56 -7.41
C ARG A 271 -7.39 6.81 -8.28
N PHE A 272 -7.66 5.94 -9.25
CA PHE A 272 -8.79 6.08 -10.16
C PHE A 272 -9.99 5.19 -9.78
N VAL A 273 -9.85 4.35 -8.75
CA VAL A 273 -10.95 3.45 -8.33
C VAL A 273 -12.18 4.27 -7.92
N GLY A 274 -13.33 3.90 -8.50
CA GLY A 274 -14.58 4.63 -8.35
C GLY A 274 -14.74 5.87 -9.23
N MET A 275 -13.89 6.03 -10.25
CA MET A 275 -14.00 7.07 -11.29
C MET A 275 -14.40 6.39 -12.63
N PRO A 276 -15.64 6.52 -13.09
CA PRO A 276 -16.15 5.78 -14.25
C PRO A 276 -15.35 5.99 -15.54
N ASP A 277 -14.82 7.19 -15.74
CA ASP A 277 -14.06 7.57 -16.96
C ASP A 277 -12.72 6.82 -17.09
N TYR A 278 -12.28 6.15 -16.03
CA TYR A 278 -11.00 5.42 -15.98
C TYR A 278 -11.17 3.91 -15.91
N VAL A 279 -12.39 3.41 -16.08
CA VAL A 279 -12.66 1.96 -16.17
C VAL A 279 -12.07 1.42 -17.47
N MET A 280 -11.27 0.37 -17.35
CA MET A 280 -10.62 -0.29 -18.49
C MET A 280 -11.27 -1.64 -18.84
N GLY A 281 -12.00 -2.23 -17.90
CA GLY A 281 -12.67 -3.50 -18.07
C GLY A 281 -13.50 -3.88 -16.86
#